data_90f56f29a052e228f60eb6003b478f79
#
_entry.id   90f56f29a052e228f60eb6003b478f79
#
_cell.length_a   1.000
_cell.length_b   1.000
_cell.length_c   1.000
_cell.angle_alpha   90.00
_cell.angle_beta   90.00
_cell.angle_gamma   90.00
#
_symmetry.space_group_name_H-M   'P 1'
#
loop_
_entity.id
_entity.type
_entity.pdbx_description
1 polymer ?
#
loop_
_entity_poly.entity_id
_entity_poly.type
_entity_poly.pdbx_seq_one_letter_code
_entity_poly.pdbx_strand_id
1 'polypeptide(L)'
;DLAYEMGIDSISDYMSEFGFGDYTGIDLYEESDANMPSRGWKRARFNQPWYIGDTIAVGIGQGYWTTTPIQLVHATNALVNYGARFVPQILQGYRGADGTMQPEPLKFLRPIDIVNRDNWDVIQDAMYQVVNGEVGGARFAFADTPYISAGKTGTAQLFSVAQGEEYEEEKVDERLRDNAMYIGYAPYDNPEITVAVVLENAGGGSKNAA
;
A
#
# COMPACT_ATOMS: atom_id res chain seq x y z
N ASP A 1 -8.00 0.83 -18.17
CA ASP A 1 -8.83 1.95 -18.68
C ASP A 1 -8.86 3.12 -17.71
N LEU A 2 -9.26 2.95 -16.42
CA LEU A 2 -9.35 4.05 -15.45
C LEU A 2 -8.05 4.87 -15.31
N ALA A 3 -6.91 4.22 -15.13
CA ALA A 3 -5.63 4.91 -14.99
C ALA A 3 -5.25 5.71 -16.25
N TYR A 4 -5.60 5.19 -17.43
CA TYR A 4 -5.41 5.88 -18.69
C TYR A 4 -6.24 7.17 -18.76
N GLU A 5 -7.50 7.12 -18.34
CA GLU A 5 -8.41 8.28 -18.32
C GLU A 5 -8.00 9.32 -17.28
N MET A 6 -7.56 8.88 -16.10
CA MET A 6 -7.09 9.78 -15.04
C MET A 6 -5.78 10.49 -15.40
N GLY A 7 -4.87 9.80 -16.07
CA GLY A 7 -3.52 10.28 -16.36
C GLY A 7 -2.61 10.29 -15.11
N ILE A 8 -1.30 10.31 -15.38
CA ILE A 8 -0.30 10.20 -14.31
C ILE A 8 -0.33 11.38 -13.34
N ASP A 9 -0.65 12.58 -13.80
CA ASP A 9 -0.61 13.78 -12.96
C ASP A 9 -1.66 13.65 -11.84
N SER A 10 -2.92 13.28 -12.19
CA SER A 10 -3.98 13.05 -11.20
C SER A 10 -3.66 11.88 -10.26
N ILE A 11 -3.10 10.78 -10.79
CA ILE A 11 -2.71 9.62 -9.98
C ILE A 11 -1.60 10.01 -9.00
N SER A 12 -0.55 10.65 -9.48
CA SER A 12 0.60 11.05 -8.67
C SER A 12 0.20 12.04 -7.57
N ASP A 13 -0.57 13.07 -7.91
CA ASP A 13 -1.02 14.09 -6.97
C ASP A 13 -1.89 13.46 -5.87
N TYR A 14 -2.88 12.64 -6.24
CA TYR A 14 -3.79 12.03 -5.28
C TYR A 14 -3.10 10.97 -4.40
N MET A 15 -2.25 10.11 -4.97
CA MET A 15 -1.53 9.10 -4.19
C MET A 15 -0.48 9.72 -3.25
N SER A 16 0.09 10.86 -3.62
CA SER A 16 0.99 11.60 -2.73
C SER A 16 0.27 12.12 -1.47
N GLU A 17 -1.04 12.40 -1.53
CA GLU A 17 -1.82 12.73 -0.34
C GLU A 17 -1.90 11.57 0.67
N PHE A 18 -1.80 10.32 0.21
CA PHE A 18 -1.69 9.13 1.07
C PHE A 18 -0.28 8.92 1.65
N GLY A 19 0.70 9.72 1.24
CA GLY A 19 2.07 9.68 1.73
C GLY A 19 3.03 8.84 0.88
N PHE A 20 2.61 8.41 -0.32
CA PHE A 20 3.53 7.73 -1.24
C PHE A 20 4.53 8.71 -1.84
N GLY A 21 5.81 8.30 -1.91
CA GLY A 21 6.89 9.10 -2.45
C GLY A 21 7.44 10.16 -1.48
N ASP A 22 7.11 10.05 -0.18
CA ASP A 22 7.63 10.91 0.87
C ASP A 22 7.88 10.10 2.16
N TYR A 23 8.64 10.66 3.07
CA TYR A 23 8.88 10.08 4.39
C TYR A 23 7.58 10.11 5.22
N THR A 24 7.29 9.02 5.91
CA THR A 24 6.18 9.01 6.89
C THR A 24 6.53 9.78 8.16
N GLY A 25 7.82 9.98 8.40
CA GLY A 25 8.36 10.66 9.58
C GLY A 25 8.38 9.78 10.82
N ILE A 26 8.31 8.44 10.65
CA ILE A 26 8.45 7.48 11.76
C ILE A 26 9.76 7.72 12.50
N ASP A 27 9.75 7.52 13.81
CA ASP A 27 10.89 7.71 14.72
C ASP A 27 11.94 6.57 14.58
N LEU A 28 12.28 6.20 13.32
CA LEU A 28 13.35 5.28 12.97
C LEU A 28 14.39 5.97 12.08
N TYR A 29 15.64 5.51 12.21
CA TYR A 29 16.70 5.89 11.29
C TYR A 29 16.55 5.14 9.95
N GLU A 30 17.07 5.75 8.87
CA GLU A 30 17.15 5.13 7.54
C GLU A 30 15.78 4.84 6.90
N GLU A 31 14.76 5.65 7.19
CA GLU A 31 13.51 5.60 6.45
C GLU A 31 13.76 5.93 4.97
N SER A 32 13.10 5.22 4.06
CA SER A 32 13.12 5.51 2.63
C SER A 32 11.82 6.19 2.22
N ASP A 33 11.92 7.21 1.36
CA ASP A 33 10.81 7.88 0.71
C ASP A 33 10.20 7.04 -0.44
N ALA A 34 10.92 5.99 -0.88
CA ALA A 34 10.55 5.19 -2.03
C ALA A 34 10.34 6.07 -3.29
N ASN A 35 9.35 5.79 -4.14
CA ASN A 35 9.13 6.62 -5.32
C ASN A 35 7.66 6.63 -5.77
N MET A 36 7.03 7.80 -5.73
CA MET A 36 5.79 8.05 -6.46
C MET A 36 6.13 8.70 -7.81
N PRO A 37 5.99 7.96 -8.93
CA PRO A 37 6.47 8.46 -10.22
C PRO A 37 5.58 9.58 -10.77
N SER A 38 6.23 10.54 -11.43
CA SER A 38 5.58 11.66 -12.12
C SER A 38 6.32 12.02 -13.40
N ARG A 39 5.71 12.88 -14.22
CA ARG A 39 6.38 13.43 -15.43
C ARG A 39 7.69 14.14 -15.07
N GLY A 40 7.66 14.93 -14.01
CA GLY A 40 8.82 15.65 -13.50
C GLY A 40 9.92 14.73 -13.04
N TRP A 41 9.55 13.71 -12.24
CA TRP A 41 10.48 12.70 -11.77
C TRP A 41 11.16 11.94 -12.93
N LYS A 42 10.40 11.46 -13.91
CA LYS A 42 10.97 10.72 -15.05
C LYS A 42 11.90 11.57 -15.87
N ARG A 43 11.53 12.84 -16.10
CA ARG A 43 12.38 13.78 -16.83
C ARG A 43 13.68 14.07 -16.08
N ALA A 44 13.62 14.26 -14.77
CA ALA A 44 14.80 14.51 -13.94
C ALA A 44 15.72 13.27 -13.86
N ARG A 45 15.14 12.08 -13.73
CA ARG A 45 15.90 10.85 -13.53
C ARG A 45 16.51 10.27 -14.81
N PHE A 46 15.75 10.30 -15.92
CA PHE A 46 16.10 9.61 -17.16
C PHE A 46 16.28 10.56 -18.37
N ASN A 47 15.98 11.86 -18.21
CA ASN A 47 15.93 12.83 -19.29
C ASN A 47 14.98 12.40 -20.44
N GLN A 48 13.87 11.75 -20.10
CA GLN A 48 12.88 11.22 -21.03
C GLN A 48 11.50 11.80 -20.75
N PRO A 49 10.64 11.92 -21.76
CA PRO A 49 9.24 12.26 -21.55
C PRO A 49 8.48 11.09 -20.90
N TRP A 50 7.33 11.42 -20.32
CA TRP A 50 6.38 10.42 -19.85
C TRP A 50 5.60 9.83 -21.02
N TYR A 51 5.46 8.52 -21.07
CA TYR A 51 4.69 7.81 -22.09
C TYR A 51 3.41 7.24 -21.50
N ILE A 52 2.41 7.00 -22.35
CA ILE A 52 1.13 6.37 -21.95
C ILE A 52 1.34 5.01 -21.31
N GLY A 53 2.26 4.20 -21.83
CA GLY A 53 2.61 2.90 -21.26
C GLY A 53 3.08 2.99 -19.80
N ASP A 54 3.78 4.06 -19.43
CA ASP A 54 4.19 4.28 -18.05
C ASP A 54 2.97 4.48 -17.12
N THR A 55 1.94 5.23 -17.58
CA THR A 55 0.70 5.42 -16.82
C THR A 55 -0.05 4.10 -16.63
N ILE A 56 -0.12 3.26 -17.66
CA ILE A 56 -0.79 1.96 -17.58
C ILE A 56 -0.10 1.07 -16.55
N ALA A 57 1.23 1.01 -16.57
CA ALA A 57 2.01 0.25 -15.60
C ALA A 57 1.80 0.76 -14.15
N VAL A 58 1.86 2.08 -13.95
CA VAL A 58 1.60 2.69 -12.64
C VAL A 58 0.18 2.44 -12.17
N GLY A 59 -0.80 2.46 -13.08
CA GLY A 59 -2.21 2.21 -12.77
C GLY A 59 -2.54 0.82 -12.22
N ILE A 60 -1.63 -0.13 -12.38
CA ILE A 60 -1.73 -1.48 -11.79
C ILE A 60 -0.71 -1.68 -10.65
N GLY A 61 -0.08 -0.61 -10.16
CA GLY A 61 0.90 -0.66 -9.08
C GLY A 61 2.27 -1.22 -9.50
N GLN A 62 2.63 -1.09 -10.79
CA GLN A 62 3.87 -1.58 -11.37
C GLN A 62 4.71 -0.44 -11.97
N GLY A 63 5.73 -0.79 -12.71
CA GLY A 63 6.59 0.16 -13.41
C GLY A 63 7.53 0.90 -12.46
N TYR A 64 7.50 2.23 -12.50
CA TYR A 64 8.40 3.06 -11.69
C TYR A 64 7.92 3.30 -10.25
N TRP A 65 6.72 2.85 -9.89
CA TRP A 65 6.19 3.02 -8.55
C TRP A 65 6.86 2.04 -7.59
N THR A 66 7.49 2.57 -6.56
CA THR A 66 8.01 1.77 -5.43
C THR A 66 7.42 2.31 -4.13
N THR A 67 7.26 1.45 -3.15
CA THR A 67 6.70 1.80 -1.84
C THR A 67 7.36 1.01 -0.73
N THR A 68 7.41 1.58 0.46
CA THR A 68 7.85 0.87 1.66
C THR A 68 6.66 0.22 2.37
N PRO A 69 6.86 -0.86 3.14
CA PRO A 69 5.79 -1.44 3.96
C PRO A 69 5.13 -0.44 4.90
N ILE A 70 5.89 0.51 5.46
CA ILE A 70 5.33 1.53 6.35
C ILE A 70 4.44 2.53 5.60
N GLN A 71 4.77 2.89 4.35
CA GLN A 71 3.89 3.71 3.53
C GLN A 71 2.58 2.98 3.21
N LEU A 72 2.61 1.67 2.96
CA LEU A 72 1.40 0.85 2.74
C LEU A 72 0.51 0.84 3.99
N VAL A 73 1.08 0.62 5.17
CA VAL A 73 0.33 0.70 6.44
C VAL A 73 -0.24 2.09 6.65
N HIS A 74 0.56 3.14 6.44
CA HIS A 74 0.13 4.53 6.60
C HIS A 74 -1.03 4.89 5.67
N ALA A 75 -0.94 4.51 4.39
CA ALA A 75 -2.01 4.72 3.41
C ALA A 75 -3.28 3.92 3.76
N THR A 76 -3.12 2.65 4.17
CA THR A 76 -4.25 1.82 4.62
C THR A 76 -4.92 2.43 5.84
N ASN A 77 -4.12 2.92 6.81
CA ASN A 77 -4.66 3.58 8.00
C ASN A 77 -5.41 4.87 7.64
N ALA A 78 -4.90 5.69 6.71
CA ALA A 78 -5.61 6.87 6.23
C ALA A 78 -6.94 6.49 5.56
N LEU A 79 -6.98 5.40 4.77
CA LEU A 79 -8.19 4.91 4.13
C LEU A 79 -9.26 4.51 5.16
N VAL A 80 -8.91 3.70 6.16
CA VAL A 80 -9.89 3.21 7.14
C VAL A 80 -10.35 4.27 8.13
N ASN A 81 -9.57 5.33 8.31
CA ASN A 81 -9.90 6.49 9.16
C ASN A 81 -10.42 7.69 8.35
N TYR A 82 -10.94 7.45 7.15
CA TYR A 82 -11.55 8.50 6.31
C TYR A 82 -10.66 9.73 6.15
N GLY A 83 -9.43 9.50 5.73
CA GLY A 83 -8.45 10.55 5.44
C GLY A 83 -7.70 11.08 6.66
N ALA A 84 -8.04 10.70 7.87
CA ALA A 84 -7.28 11.09 9.05
C ALA A 84 -5.88 10.46 9.01
N ARG A 85 -4.85 11.29 9.19
CA ARG A 85 -3.44 10.88 9.10
C ARG A 85 -2.67 11.34 10.33
N PHE A 86 -1.71 10.52 10.75
CA PHE A 86 -0.76 10.86 11.82
C PHE A 86 0.62 10.29 11.50
N VAL A 87 1.64 10.89 12.08
CA VAL A 87 3.01 10.39 11.98
C VAL A 87 3.11 9.06 12.72
N PRO A 88 3.51 7.96 12.07
CA PRO A 88 3.77 6.71 12.77
C PRO A 88 4.85 6.89 13.84
N GLN A 89 4.72 6.22 14.96
CA GLN A 89 5.73 6.27 16.03
C GLN A 89 5.89 4.91 16.70
N ILE A 90 7.13 4.56 17.06
CA ILE A 90 7.46 3.38 17.87
C ILE A 90 7.52 3.76 19.33
N LEU A 91 8.00 4.98 19.61
CA LEU A 91 8.07 5.48 20.97
C LEU A 91 6.67 5.73 21.54
N GLN A 92 6.25 4.86 22.45
CA GLN A 92 4.96 5.00 23.14
C GLN A 92 4.96 6.08 24.21
N GLY A 93 6.10 6.34 24.83
CA GLY A 93 6.25 7.31 25.89
C GLY A 93 7.45 7.06 26.81
N TYR A 94 7.59 7.87 27.82
CA TYR A 94 8.68 7.83 28.79
C TYR A 94 8.17 7.44 30.18
N ARG A 95 8.96 6.67 30.92
CA ARG A 95 8.69 6.40 32.32
C ARG A 95 9.38 7.43 33.18
N GLY A 96 8.62 8.24 33.93
CA GLY A 96 9.13 9.20 34.88
C GLY A 96 9.85 8.53 36.07
N ALA A 97 10.59 9.33 36.86
CA ALA A 97 11.29 8.85 38.04
C ALA A 97 10.35 8.29 39.12
N ASP A 98 9.12 8.72 39.14
CA ASP A 98 8.03 8.25 40.00
C ASP A 98 7.34 6.96 39.47
N GLY A 99 7.81 6.42 38.33
CA GLY A 99 7.26 5.23 37.67
C GLY A 99 6.04 5.48 36.81
N THR A 100 5.53 6.72 36.72
CA THR A 100 4.39 7.05 35.86
C THR A 100 4.78 7.04 34.37
N MET A 101 3.90 6.52 33.51
CA MET A 101 4.08 6.58 32.07
C MET A 101 3.60 7.95 31.54
N GLN A 102 4.47 8.66 30.89
CA GLN A 102 4.16 9.87 30.15
C GLN A 102 4.11 9.53 28.66
N PRO A 103 2.91 9.44 28.04
CA PRO A 103 2.78 9.06 26.65
C PRO A 103 3.40 10.12 25.73
N GLU A 104 4.05 9.67 24.67
CA GLU A 104 4.45 10.54 23.57
C GLU A 104 3.19 10.99 22.81
N PRO A 105 2.97 12.30 22.60
CA PRO A 105 1.78 12.78 21.93
C PRO A 105 1.78 12.42 20.44
N LEU A 106 0.61 12.01 19.93
CA LEU A 106 0.42 11.77 18.51
C LEU A 106 0.56 13.07 17.72
N LYS A 107 1.30 13.01 16.62
CA LYS A 107 1.45 14.13 15.67
C LYS A 107 0.51 13.91 14.50
N PHE A 108 -0.55 14.71 14.42
CA PHE A 108 -1.49 14.66 13.30
C PHE A 108 -0.92 15.38 12.08
N LEU A 109 -1.14 14.79 10.91
CA LEU A 109 -0.85 15.37 9.61
C LEU A 109 -2.12 16.02 9.06
N ARG A 110 -1.96 16.82 7.99
CA ARG A 110 -3.12 17.31 7.24
C ARG A 110 -3.93 16.11 6.75
N PRO A 111 -5.25 16.06 7.03
CA PRO A 111 -6.09 14.98 6.52
C PRO A 111 -6.22 15.07 4.99
N ILE A 112 -6.52 13.94 4.36
CA ILE A 112 -6.88 13.89 2.95
C ILE A 112 -8.30 14.46 2.81
N ASP A 113 -8.50 15.36 1.85
CA ASP A 113 -9.80 15.96 1.60
C ASP A 113 -10.76 14.93 0.96
N ILE A 114 -11.87 14.66 1.63
CA ILE A 114 -12.91 13.74 1.16
C ILE A 114 -13.98 14.51 0.43
N VAL A 115 -14.02 14.36 -0.89
CA VAL A 115 -15.07 14.96 -1.73
C VAL A 115 -16.41 14.24 -1.55
N ASN A 116 -16.39 12.91 -1.49
CA ASN A 116 -17.56 12.08 -1.23
C ASN A 116 -17.18 10.87 -0.38
N ARG A 117 -17.81 10.77 0.80
CA ARG A 117 -17.57 9.68 1.74
C ARG A 117 -17.96 8.31 1.19
N ASP A 118 -19.03 8.23 0.41
CA ASP A 118 -19.52 6.97 -0.16
C ASP A 118 -18.45 6.28 -1.03
N ASN A 119 -17.56 7.05 -1.68
CA ASN A 119 -16.46 6.47 -2.45
C ASN A 119 -15.47 5.71 -1.55
N TRP A 120 -15.26 6.18 -0.33
CA TRP A 120 -14.39 5.52 0.66
C TRP A 120 -15.04 4.24 1.18
N ASP A 121 -16.36 4.29 1.44
CA ASP A 121 -17.14 3.12 1.85
C ASP A 121 -17.10 2.03 0.77
N VAL A 122 -17.21 2.40 -0.51
CA VAL A 122 -17.08 1.46 -1.64
C VAL A 122 -15.72 0.78 -1.67
N ILE A 123 -14.62 1.50 -1.40
CA ILE A 123 -13.28 0.90 -1.35
C ILE A 123 -13.12 -0.02 -0.15
N GLN A 124 -13.62 0.38 1.02
CA GLN A 124 -13.57 -0.47 2.22
C GLN A 124 -14.42 -1.74 2.03
N ASP A 125 -15.61 -1.63 1.43
CA ASP A 125 -16.43 -2.80 1.08
C ASP A 125 -15.75 -3.69 0.04
N ALA A 126 -15.10 -3.12 -0.97
CA ALA A 126 -14.30 -3.90 -1.93
C ALA A 126 -13.16 -4.67 -1.25
N MET A 127 -12.49 -4.08 -0.25
CA MET A 127 -11.48 -4.78 0.57
C MET A 127 -12.12 -5.89 1.43
N TYR A 128 -13.33 -5.66 1.95
CA TYR A 128 -14.09 -6.70 2.64
C TYR A 128 -14.39 -7.90 1.72
N GLN A 129 -14.83 -7.65 0.48
CA GLN A 129 -15.15 -8.69 -0.49
C GLN A 129 -13.91 -9.52 -0.89
N VAL A 130 -12.71 -8.97 -0.88
CA VAL A 130 -11.47 -9.73 -1.13
C VAL A 130 -11.23 -10.80 -0.07
N VAL A 131 -11.60 -10.54 1.18
CA VAL A 131 -11.39 -11.45 2.32
C VAL A 131 -12.59 -12.35 2.58
N ASN A 132 -13.82 -11.81 2.49
CA ASN A 132 -15.03 -12.49 2.94
C ASN A 132 -15.98 -12.88 1.79
N GLY A 133 -15.78 -12.32 0.58
CA GLY A 133 -16.64 -12.56 -0.56
C GLY A 133 -16.43 -13.95 -1.18
N GLU A 134 -17.45 -14.47 -1.89
CA GLU A 134 -17.43 -15.80 -2.51
C GLU A 134 -16.29 -16.02 -3.50
N VAL A 135 -15.86 -14.94 -4.18
CA VAL A 135 -14.77 -14.96 -5.17
C VAL A 135 -13.52 -14.23 -4.67
N GLY A 136 -13.45 -13.93 -3.37
CA GLY A 136 -12.35 -13.19 -2.78
C GLY A 136 -11.03 -13.94 -2.84
N GLY A 137 -9.97 -13.26 -3.30
CA GLY A 137 -8.64 -13.87 -3.46
C GLY A 137 -7.97 -14.28 -2.15
N ALA A 138 -8.38 -13.71 -1.01
CA ALA A 138 -7.83 -14.02 0.31
C ALA A 138 -8.77 -14.87 1.18
N ARG A 139 -9.98 -15.20 0.70
CA ARG A 139 -11.03 -15.82 1.52
C ARG A 139 -10.61 -17.11 2.24
N PHE A 140 -9.76 -17.92 1.62
CA PHE A 140 -9.35 -19.21 2.20
C PHE A 140 -8.33 -19.02 3.34
N ALA A 141 -7.51 -17.96 3.28
CA ALA A 141 -6.55 -17.67 4.34
C ALA A 141 -7.24 -17.21 5.63
N PHE A 142 -8.42 -16.61 5.52
CA PHE A 142 -9.16 -16.04 6.65
C PHE A 142 -10.44 -16.81 7.03
N ALA A 143 -10.70 -17.98 6.42
CA ALA A 143 -11.94 -18.75 6.61
C ALA A 143 -12.24 -19.11 8.08
N ASP A 144 -11.21 -19.38 8.87
CA ASP A 144 -11.33 -19.84 10.25
C ASP A 144 -10.96 -18.76 11.29
N THR A 145 -10.86 -17.49 10.88
CA THR A 145 -10.53 -16.41 11.82
C THR A 145 -11.74 -16.04 12.70
N PRO A 146 -11.53 -15.76 13.99
CA PRO A 146 -12.62 -15.41 14.92
C PRO A 146 -13.08 -13.95 14.81
N TYR A 147 -12.55 -13.20 13.83
CA TYR A 147 -12.85 -11.80 13.58
C TYR A 147 -13.06 -11.55 12.07
N ILE A 148 -13.81 -10.52 11.76
CA ILE A 148 -13.98 -10.05 10.38
C ILE A 148 -12.90 -9.03 10.07
N SER A 149 -12.17 -9.26 8.99
CA SER A 149 -11.14 -8.35 8.48
C SER A 149 -11.42 -7.97 7.05
N ALA A 150 -10.73 -6.96 6.56
CA ALA A 150 -10.74 -6.57 5.16
C ALA A 150 -9.31 -6.31 4.69
N GLY A 151 -9.06 -6.50 3.39
CA GLY A 151 -7.71 -6.36 2.87
C GLY A 151 -7.62 -6.50 1.37
N LYS A 152 -6.40 -6.43 0.84
CA LYS A 152 -6.09 -6.58 -0.57
C LYS A 152 -4.77 -7.29 -0.77
N THR A 153 -4.78 -8.31 -1.60
CA THR A 153 -3.57 -8.99 -2.06
C THR A 153 -2.90 -8.21 -3.18
N GLY A 154 -1.60 -8.29 -3.26
CA GLY A 154 -0.79 -7.73 -4.34
C GLY A 154 0.30 -8.70 -4.77
N THR A 155 0.78 -8.53 -6.00
CA THR A 155 1.95 -9.23 -6.52
C THR A 155 2.81 -8.21 -7.24
N ALA A 156 4.03 -7.99 -6.76
CA ALA A 156 4.94 -7.01 -7.33
C ALA A 156 6.02 -7.73 -8.14
N GLN A 157 6.06 -7.45 -9.44
CA GLN A 157 7.03 -8.04 -10.34
C GLN A 157 8.42 -7.43 -10.14
N LEU A 158 9.45 -8.27 -10.12
CA LEU A 158 10.86 -7.84 -10.02
C LEU A 158 11.49 -7.54 -11.37
N PHE A 159 10.96 -8.11 -12.46
CA PHE A 159 11.46 -7.89 -13.81
C PHE A 159 10.32 -7.89 -14.83
N SER A 160 10.55 -7.29 -15.97
CA SER A 160 9.59 -7.28 -17.08
C SER A 160 9.74 -8.55 -17.91
N VAL A 161 8.63 -9.22 -18.17
CA VAL A 161 8.56 -10.33 -19.15
C VAL A 161 8.53 -9.75 -20.56
N ALA A 162 9.24 -10.35 -21.51
CA ALA A 162 9.25 -9.89 -22.88
C ALA A 162 7.86 -9.99 -23.51
N GLN A 163 7.58 -9.10 -24.46
CA GLN A 163 6.29 -9.08 -25.14
C GLN A 163 6.05 -10.41 -25.88
N GLY A 164 4.97 -11.10 -25.52
CA GLY A 164 4.60 -12.41 -26.10
C GLY A 164 5.09 -13.61 -25.30
N GLU A 165 5.81 -13.43 -24.22
CA GLU A 165 6.16 -14.48 -23.27
C GLU A 165 5.21 -14.43 -22.06
N GLU A 166 4.86 -15.59 -21.51
CA GLU A 166 4.09 -15.70 -20.29
C GLU A 166 5.03 -15.86 -19.09
N TYR A 167 4.69 -15.21 -17.97
CA TYR A 167 5.39 -15.39 -16.71
C TYR A 167 5.05 -16.78 -16.14
N GLU A 168 6.06 -17.65 -16.08
CA GLU A 168 5.96 -18.98 -15.47
C GLU A 168 6.85 -19.03 -14.23
N GLU A 169 6.25 -18.89 -13.04
CA GLU A 169 6.95 -18.85 -11.76
C GLU A 169 7.94 -20.02 -11.58
N GLU A 170 7.56 -21.21 -12.07
CA GLU A 170 8.38 -22.42 -11.96
C GLU A 170 9.66 -22.38 -12.79
N LYS A 171 9.71 -21.55 -13.83
CA LYS A 171 10.88 -21.39 -14.72
C LYS A 171 11.78 -20.22 -14.30
N VAL A 172 11.35 -19.41 -13.36
CA VAL A 172 12.08 -18.24 -12.89
C VAL A 172 12.98 -18.64 -11.71
N ASP A 173 14.22 -18.16 -11.71
CA ASP A 173 15.12 -18.29 -10.55
C ASP A 173 14.38 -17.76 -9.29
N GLU A 174 14.47 -18.50 -8.19
CA GLU A 174 13.78 -18.16 -6.94
C GLU A 174 14.01 -16.72 -6.49
N ARG A 175 15.21 -16.18 -6.72
CA ARG A 175 15.59 -14.80 -6.39
C ARG A 175 14.94 -13.74 -7.29
N LEU A 176 14.32 -14.15 -8.37
CA LEU A 176 13.65 -13.28 -9.34
C LEU A 176 12.14 -13.46 -9.34
N ARG A 177 11.62 -14.34 -8.48
CA ARG A 177 10.16 -14.48 -8.35
C ARG A 177 9.54 -13.22 -7.81
N ASP A 178 8.27 -13.03 -8.13
CA ASP A 178 7.50 -11.90 -7.69
C ASP A 178 7.44 -11.79 -6.17
N ASN A 179 7.29 -10.58 -5.67
CA ASN A 179 7.04 -10.34 -4.26
C ASN A 179 5.55 -10.48 -3.96
N ALA A 180 5.22 -11.34 -3.01
CA ALA A 180 3.85 -11.48 -2.51
C ALA A 180 3.55 -10.36 -1.50
N MET A 181 2.37 -9.73 -1.66
CA MET A 181 1.98 -8.60 -0.82
C MET A 181 0.56 -8.76 -0.30
N TYR A 182 0.33 -8.25 0.90
CA TYR A 182 -1.00 -8.09 1.48
C TYR A 182 -1.05 -6.82 2.32
N ILE A 183 -2.15 -6.09 2.20
CA ILE A 183 -2.52 -5.03 3.14
C ILE A 183 -3.90 -5.34 3.70
N GLY A 184 -4.12 -5.00 4.97
CA GLY A 184 -5.41 -5.26 5.58
C GLY A 184 -5.60 -4.56 6.91
N TYR A 185 -6.81 -4.69 7.43
CA TYR A 185 -7.18 -4.14 8.73
C TYR A 185 -8.24 -5.00 9.41
N ALA A 186 -8.29 -4.92 10.72
CA ALA A 186 -9.25 -5.62 11.56
C ALA A 186 -9.53 -4.83 12.86
N PRO A 187 -10.72 -5.03 13.49
CA PRO A 187 -11.96 -5.55 12.89
C PRO A 187 -12.48 -4.68 11.74
N TYR A 188 -13.30 -5.24 10.84
CA TYR A 188 -13.85 -4.48 9.72
C TYR A 188 -14.72 -3.30 10.16
N ASP A 189 -15.64 -3.54 11.10
CA ASP A 189 -16.61 -2.54 11.55
C ASP A 189 -16.00 -1.44 12.44
N ASN A 190 -14.90 -1.73 13.13
CA ASN A 190 -14.21 -0.79 14.02
C ASN A 190 -12.70 -1.05 13.94
N PRO A 191 -11.99 -0.56 12.93
CA PRO A 191 -10.57 -0.85 12.73
C PRO A 191 -9.69 -0.44 13.90
N GLU A 192 -8.97 -1.41 14.47
CA GLU A 192 -8.00 -1.20 15.56
C GLU A 192 -6.57 -1.46 15.11
N ILE A 193 -6.39 -2.31 14.07
CA ILE A 193 -5.07 -2.72 13.56
C ILE A 193 -5.08 -2.61 12.04
N THR A 194 -4.02 -2.04 11.49
CA THR A 194 -3.69 -2.12 10.07
C THR A 194 -2.37 -2.86 9.89
N VAL A 195 -2.28 -3.66 8.82
CA VAL A 195 -1.07 -4.46 8.53
C VAL A 195 -0.66 -4.30 7.08
N ALA A 196 0.63 -4.42 6.81
CA ALA A 196 1.18 -4.68 5.50
C ALA A 196 2.17 -5.85 5.61
N VAL A 197 2.02 -6.83 4.75
CA VAL A 197 2.90 -8.00 4.65
C VAL A 197 3.57 -7.96 3.28
N VAL A 198 4.88 -8.11 3.26
CA VAL A 198 5.67 -8.24 2.04
C VAL A 198 6.58 -9.45 2.21
N LEU A 199 6.43 -10.42 1.31
CA LEU A 199 7.30 -11.59 1.22
C LEU A 199 8.08 -11.53 -0.08
N GLU A 200 9.37 -11.30 0.03
CA GLU A 200 10.25 -11.21 -1.12
C GLU A 200 10.39 -12.57 -1.80
N ASN A 201 10.35 -12.55 -3.13
CA ASN A 201 10.53 -13.73 -3.99
C ASN A 201 9.57 -14.90 -3.71
N ALA A 202 8.40 -14.61 -3.14
CA ALA A 202 7.44 -15.63 -2.70
C ALA A 202 6.34 -15.92 -3.73
N GLY A 203 6.33 -15.23 -4.90
CA GLY A 203 5.30 -15.41 -5.93
C GLY A 203 3.99 -14.71 -5.64
N GLY A 204 2.85 -15.35 -5.87
CA GLY A 204 1.52 -14.71 -5.80
C GLY A 204 1.07 -14.32 -4.41
N GLY A 205 0.61 -13.06 -4.25
CA GLY A 205 0.19 -12.50 -2.96
C GLY A 205 -1.02 -13.20 -2.32
N SER A 206 -1.98 -13.69 -3.11
CA SER A 206 -3.16 -14.39 -2.60
C SER A 206 -2.84 -15.78 -2.02
N LYS A 207 -1.72 -16.37 -2.41
CA LYS A 207 -1.29 -17.70 -1.97
C LYS A 207 -0.33 -17.63 -0.78
N ASN A 208 0.52 -16.60 -0.73
CA ASN A 208 1.68 -16.58 0.13
C ASN A 208 1.73 -15.43 1.13
N ALA A 209 1.00 -14.31 0.91
CA ALA A 209 1.03 -13.14 1.79
C ALA A 209 -0.28 -12.87 2.56
N ALA A 210 -1.40 -13.48 2.14
CA ALA A 210 -2.68 -13.35 2.84
C ALA A 210 -2.81 -14.33 4.01
#